data_72a2cdd2c589c69e02b9988c532ba053
#
_entry.id   72a2cdd2c589c69e02b9988c532ba053
#
_cell.length_a   1.000
_cell.length_b   1.000
_cell.length_c   1.000
_cell.angle_alpha   90.00
_cell.angle_beta   90.00
_cell.angle_gamma   90.00
#
_symmetry.space_group_name_H-M   'P 1'
#
loop_
_entity.id
_entity.type
_entity.pdbx_description
1 polymer ?
#
loop_
_entity_poly.entity_id
_entity_poly.type
_entity_poly.pdbx_seq_one_letter_code
_entity_poly.pdbx_strand_id
1 'polypeptide(L)'
;MSQATFHTNAGEIVLELHDSDAPKTVENFRKLAADGFYDDLIFHRVIKDFMIQGGCPEGTGTGGPGYTFEDEINEHKIVRGALAMANAGPNTNGSQFFIVTTEAAPWLDGKHTVFGQVTTGMETVDAIEATATDGSDRPLEEQKIERVELSE
;
A
#
# COMPACT_ATOMS: atom_id res chain seq x y z
N MET A 1 -0.55 -13.82 -13.48
CA MET A 1 -0.46 -13.10 -12.21
C MET A 1 0.54 -11.97 -12.35
N SER A 2 0.19 -10.75 -11.98
CA SER A 2 1.10 -9.64 -12.16
C SER A 2 1.89 -9.35 -10.89
N GLN A 3 3.00 -8.64 -11.05
CA GLN A 3 3.87 -8.24 -9.95
C GLN A 3 4.15 -6.75 -10.02
N ALA A 4 4.37 -6.16 -8.85
CA ALA A 4 4.85 -4.79 -8.73
C ALA A 4 6.12 -4.78 -7.88
N THR A 5 7.09 -3.97 -8.26
CA THR A 5 8.29 -3.74 -7.47
C THR A 5 8.32 -2.27 -7.07
N PHE A 6 8.29 -2.01 -5.78
CA PHE A 6 8.45 -0.66 -5.25
C PHE A 6 9.95 -0.42 -5.05
N HIS A 7 10.49 0.52 -5.80
CA HIS A 7 11.86 0.98 -5.60
C HIS A 7 11.82 2.13 -4.60
N THR A 8 12.22 1.86 -3.37
CA THR A 8 12.16 2.86 -2.28
C THR A 8 13.56 3.30 -1.89
N ASN A 9 13.66 4.40 -1.16
CA ASN A 9 14.95 4.85 -0.63
C ASN A 9 15.47 3.94 0.50
N ALA A 10 14.68 2.95 0.94
CA ALA A 10 15.11 1.96 1.93
C ALA A 10 15.42 0.59 1.30
N GLY A 11 15.14 0.42 0.00
CA GLY A 11 15.35 -0.83 -0.72
C GLY A 11 14.15 -1.19 -1.58
N GLU A 12 14.13 -2.42 -2.10
CA GLU A 12 13.06 -2.89 -2.97
C GLU A 12 12.05 -3.75 -2.23
N ILE A 13 10.78 -3.64 -2.64
CA ILE A 13 9.68 -4.46 -2.14
C ILE A 13 9.00 -5.05 -3.37
N VAL A 14 8.99 -6.38 -3.49
CA VAL A 14 8.32 -7.07 -4.59
C VAL A 14 7.02 -7.64 -4.09
N LEU A 15 5.93 -7.35 -4.81
CA LEU A 15 4.60 -7.81 -4.46
C LEU A 15 3.95 -8.54 -5.62
N GLU A 16 3.25 -9.62 -5.28
CA GLU A 16 2.37 -10.31 -6.20
C GLU A 16 1.00 -9.65 -6.10
N LEU A 17 0.37 -9.37 -7.24
CA LEU A 17 -0.96 -8.74 -7.28
C LEU A 17 -2.03 -9.80 -7.49
N HIS A 18 -3.15 -9.65 -6.80
CA HIS A 18 -4.27 -10.61 -6.85
C HIS A 18 -5.25 -10.22 -7.96
N ASP A 19 -4.83 -10.42 -9.21
CA ASP A 19 -5.60 -10.00 -10.40
C ASP A 19 -6.99 -10.62 -10.45
N SER A 20 -7.13 -11.87 -10.00
CA SER A 20 -8.40 -12.59 -10.08
C SER A 20 -9.36 -12.21 -8.96
N ASP A 21 -8.84 -11.89 -7.78
CA ASP A 21 -9.67 -11.64 -6.59
C ASP A 21 -10.03 -10.17 -6.41
N ALA A 22 -9.24 -9.27 -6.98
CA ALA A 22 -9.46 -7.83 -6.91
C ALA A 22 -9.14 -7.17 -8.26
N PRO A 23 -9.85 -7.57 -9.34
CA PRO A 23 -9.48 -7.15 -10.70
C PRO A 23 -9.53 -5.65 -10.91
N LYS A 24 -10.53 -4.96 -10.40
CA LYS A 24 -10.65 -3.51 -10.58
C LYS A 24 -9.62 -2.76 -9.77
N THR A 25 -9.34 -3.23 -8.57
CA THR A 25 -8.33 -2.63 -7.69
C THR A 25 -6.94 -2.78 -8.30
N VAL A 26 -6.61 -3.98 -8.79
CA VAL A 26 -5.32 -4.23 -9.44
C VAL A 26 -5.19 -3.40 -10.71
N GLU A 27 -6.24 -3.33 -11.53
CA GLU A 27 -6.24 -2.53 -12.74
C GLU A 27 -5.98 -1.05 -12.43
N ASN A 28 -6.68 -0.52 -11.43
CA ASN A 28 -6.50 0.86 -10.98
C ASN A 28 -5.06 1.12 -10.51
N PHE A 29 -4.55 0.22 -9.68
CA PHE A 29 -3.18 0.33 -9.17
C PHE A 29 -2.16 0.30 -10.32
N ARG A 30 -2.30 -0.63 -11.24
CA ARG A 30 -1.40 -0.76 -12.39
C ARG A 30 -1.44 0.48 -13.27
N LYS A 31 -2.63 1.00 -13.52
CA LYS A 31 -2.78 2.22 -14.33
C LYS A 31 -2.09 3.41 -13.68
N LEU A 32 -2.32 3.62 -12.39
CA LEU A 32 -1.67 4.72 -11.68
C LEU A 32 -0.15 4.55 -11.66
N ALA A 33 0.32 3.34 -11.42
CA ALA A 33 1.76 3.06 -11.41
C ALA A 33 2.38 3.30 -12.79
N ALA A 34 1.72 2.86 -13.86
CA ALA A 34 2.20 3.03 -15.22
C ALA A 34 2.25 4.52 -15.63
N ASP A 35 1.35 5.32 -15.09
CA ASP A 35 1.30 6.76 -15.35
C ASP A 35 2.29 7.55 -14.49
N GLY A 36 3.07 6.89 -13.64
CA GLY A 36 4.01 7.55 -12.75
C GLY A 36 3.36 8.23 -11.54
N PHE A 37 2.11 7.91 -11.25
CA PHE A 37 1.36 8.55 -10.16
C PHE A 37 2.06 8.36 -8.81
N TYR A 38 2.62 7.18 -8.57
CA TYR A 38 3.27 6.84 -7.30
C TYR A 38 4.73 7.30 -7.20
N ASP A 39 5.30 7.83 -8.30
CA ASP A 39 6.70 8.26 -8.30
C ASP A 39 6.89 9.40 -7.30
N ASP A 40 7.91 9.26 -6.45
CA ASP A 40 8.27 10.25 -5.43
C ASP A 40 7.23 10.44 -4.32
N LEU A 41 6.23 9.55 -4.21
CA LEU A 41 5.29 9.62 -3.10
C LEU A 41 5.89 8.96 -1.85
N ILE A 42 5.47 9.45 -0.68
CA ILE A 42 6.02 8.99 0.60
C ILE A 42 5.07 8.05 1.32
N PHE A 43 5.62 7.25 2.23
CA PHE A 43 4.83 6.57 3.24
C PHE A 43 4.56 7.60 4.34
N HIS A 44 3.43 8.25 4.26
CA HIS A 44 3.10 9.38 5.14
C HIS A 44 2.60 8.96 6.52
N ARG A 45 2.26 7.69 6.69
CA ARG A 45 1.74 7.16 7.95
C ARG A 45 2.36 5.80 8.22
N VAL A 46 3.11 5.72 9.29
CA VAL A 46 3.80 4.48 9.69
C VAL A 46 3.49 4.22 11.15
N ILE A 47 2.88 3.08 11.42
CA ILE A 47 2.53 2.67 12.78
C ILE A 47 3.25 1.37 13.09
N LYS A 48 4.15 1.43 14.07
CA LYS A 48 4.93 0.27 14.49
C LYS A 48 4.01 -0.86 14.95
N ASP A 49 4.36 -2.07 14.59
CA ASP A 49 3.61 -3.29 14.88
C ASP A 49 2.20 -3.26 14.27
N PHE A 50 2.01 -2.52 13.18
CA PHE A 50 0.73 -2.45 12.49
C PHE A 50 0.90 -2.42 10.97
N MET A 51 1.30 -1.27 10.39
CA MET A 51 1.38 -1.14 8.93
C MET A 51 2.20 0.08 8.51
N ILE A 52 2.53 0.13 7.21
CA ILE A 52 3.05 1.34 6.56
C ILE A 52 2.06 1.73 5.47
N GLN A 53 1.72 3.01 5.37
CA GLN A 53 0.70 3.52 4.46
C GLN A 53 1.27 4.62 3.57
N GLY A 54 0.95 4.55 2.29
CA GLY A 54 1.40 5.55 1.31
C GLY A 54 0.42 5.69 0.17
N GLY A 55 0.87 6.35 -0.90
CA GLY A 55 0.07 6.53 -2.11
C GLY A 55 -0.81 7.78 -2.13
N CYS A 56 -0.64 8.67 -1.16
CA CYS A 56 -1.33 9.96 -1.16
C CYS A 56 -0.51 10.97 -1.97
N PRO A 57 -1.04 11.55 -3.06
CA PRO A 57 -0.26 12.47 -3.90
C PRO A 57 0.19 13.74 -3.15
N GLU A 58 -0.54 14.13 -2.11
CA GLU A 58 -0.18 15.29 -1.30
C GLU A 58 0.68 14.94 -0.09
N GLY A 59 0.83 13.64 0.21
CA GLY A 59 1.58 13.19 1.38
C GLY A 59 0.94 13.53 2.71
N THR A 60 -0.36 13.84 2.72
CA THR A 60 -1.09 14.27 3.91
C THR A 60 -2.09 13.26 4.42
N GLY A 61 -2.45 12.28 3.59
CA GLY A 61 -3.49 11.29 3.90
C GLY A 61 -4.87 11.70 3.41
N THR A 62 -5.03 12.91 2.86
CA THR A 62 -6.32 13.41 2.40
C THR A 62 -6.46 13.41 0.87
N GLY A 63 -5.37 13.21 0.15
CA GLY A 63 -5.37 13.25 -1.31
C GLY A 63 -5.65 11.90 -1.95
N GLY A 64 -5.98 11.92 -3.23
CA GLY A 64 -6.25 10.72 -4.01
C GLY A 64 -6.18 11.02 -5.50
N PRO A 65 -6.62 10.09 -6.35
CA PRO A 65 -6.48 10.25 -7.81
C PRO A 65 -7.60 11.08 -8.44
N GLY A 66 -8.51 11.63 -7.66
CA GLY A 66 -9.61 12.45 -8.15
C GLY A 66 -10.92 11.66 -8.33
N TYR A 67 -10.97 10.41 -7.87
CA TYR A 67 -12.16 9.54 -7.93
C TYR A 67 -12.09 8.50 -6.84
N THR A 68 -13.20 7.82 -6.62
CA THR A 68 -13.25 6.65 -5.73
C THR A 68 -13.87 5.49 -6.47
N PHE A 69 -13.66 4.27 -5.96
CA PHE A 69 -14.27 3.07 -6.51
C PHE A 69 -14.61 2.08 -5.41
N GLU A 70 -15.45 1.11 -5.77
CA GLU A 70 -16.00 0.15 -4.81
C GLU A 70 -14.96 -0.83 -4.26
N ASP A 71 -15.26 -1.36 -3.09
CA ASP A 71 -14.47 -2.42 -2.48
C ASP A 71 -14.63 -3.73 -3.28
N GLU A 72 -13.57 -4.54 -3.24
CA GLU A 72 -13.59 -5.90 -3.79
C GLU A 72 -13.17 -6.86 -2.68
N ILE A 73 -14.07 -7.04 -1.71
CA ILE A 73 -13.82 -7.89 -0.56
C ILE A 73 -13.67 -9.35 -1.02
N ASN A 74 -12.64 -10.01 -0.53
CA ASN A 74 -12.30 -11.37 -0.95
C ASN A 74 -11.82 -12.19 0.24
N GLU A 75 -11.33 -13.40 -0.01
CA GLU A 75 -10.91 -14.32 1.05
C GLU A 75 -9.55 -14.03 1.66
N HIS A 76 -8.77 -13.15 1.05
CA HIS A 76 -7.47 -12.80 1.60
C HIS A 76 -7.63 -12.00 2.89
N LYS A 77 -6.84 -12.36 3.89
CA LYS A 77 -6.91 -11.72 5.20
C LYS A 77 -5.88 -10.62 5.34
N ILE A 78 -6.12 -9.72 6.28
CA ILE A 78 -5.20 -8.64 6.62
C ILE A 78 -4.15 -9.24 7.56
N VAL A 79 -3.10 -9.78 6.97
CA VAL A 79 -2.00 -10.44 7.68
C VAL A 79 -0.66 -9.87 7.21
N ARG A 80 0.41 -10.22 7.91
CA ARG A 80 1.75 -9.70 7.60
C ARG A 80 2.08 -9.90 6.12
N GLY A 81 2.50 -8.81 5.48
CA GLY A 81 2.83 -8.77 4.06
C GLY A 81 1.67 -8.47 3.13
N ALA A 82 0.43 -8.40 3.64
CA ALA A 82 -0.72 -8.08 2.80
C ALA A 82 -0.65 -6.64 2.32
N LEU A 83 -1.01 -6.44 1.04
CA LEU A 83 -1.16 -5.13 0.42
C LEU A 83 -2.65 -4.87 0.29
N ALA A 84 -3.14 -3.83 0.94
CA ALA A 84 -4.57 -3.52 1.00
C ALA A 84 -4.83 -2.05 0.73
N MET A 85 -6.05 -1.72 0.30
CA MET A 85 -6.45 -0.34 0.05
C MET A 85 -6.86 0.37 1.34
N ALA A 86 -6.27 1.52 1.56
CA ALA A 86 -6.74 2.44 2.58
C ALA A 86 -8.03 3.09 2.07
N ASN A 87 -8.96 3.39 2.99
CA ASN A 87 -10.22 4.03 2.63
C ASN A 87 -10.76 4.89 3.78
N ALA A 88 -11.80 5.64 3.49
CA ALA A 88 -12.50 6.48 4.47
C ALA A 88 -13.90 5.95 4.75
N GLY A 89 -14.09 4.65 4.64
CA GLY A 89 -15.36 3.95 4.77
C GLY A 89 -15.64 3.10 3.56
N PRO A 90 -16.81 2.43 3.49
CA PRO A 90 -17.12 1.55 2.38
C PRO A 90 -17.09 2.25 1.03
N ASN A 91 -16.50 1.58 0.04
CA ASN A 91 -16.51 2.03 -1.37
C ASN A 91 -15.88 3.42 -1.59
N THR A 92 -14.78 3.71 -0.85
CA THR A 92 -14.05 4.98 -1.00
C THR A 92 -12.59 4.77 -1.36
N ASN A 93 -12.28 3.71 -2.08
CA ASN A 93 -10.92 3.42 -2.54
C ASN A 93 -10.46 4.45 -3.57
N GLY A 94 -9.19 4.82 -3.51
CA GLY A 94 -8.59 5.76 -4.45
C GLY A 94 -7.18 5.33 -4.82
N SER A 95 -6.16 5.97 -4.25
CA SER A 95 -4.76 5.63 -4.53
C SER A 95 -3.98 5.17 -3.31
N GLN A 96 -4.45 5.46 -2.11
CA GLN A 96 -3.72 5.12 -0.90
C GLN A 96 -3.83 3.63 -0.57
N PHE A 97 -2.73 3.07 -0.12
CA PHE A 97 -2.65 1.66 0.25
C PHE A 97 -1.80 1.51 1.51
N PHE A 98 -1.87 0.33 2.11
CA PHE A 98 -0.98 0.01 3.23
C PHE A 98 -0.45 -1.41 3.10
N ILE A 99 0.73 -1.63 3.66
CA ILE A 99 1.37 -2.94 3.74
C ILE A 99 1.42 -3.30 5.21
N VAL A 100 0.89 -4.46 5.55
CA VAL A 100 0.74 -4.91 6.93
C VAL A 100 2.06 -5.43 7.48
N THR A 101 2.44 -4.98 8.65
CA THR A 101 3.65 -5.43 9.34
C THR A 101 3.34 -6.28 10.57
N THR A 102 2.15 -6.13 11.15
CA THR A 102 1.72 -6.98 12.26
C THR A 102 1.41 -8.38 11.74
N GLU A 103 1.42 -9.36 12.64
CA GLU A 103 1.11 -10.74 12.26
C GLU A 103 -0.28 -10.87 11.65
N ALA A 104 -1.28 -10.23 12.24
CA ALA A 104 -2.65 -10.22 11.73
C ALA A 104 -3.41 -9.03 12.31
N ALA A 105 -4.34 -8.50 11.51
CA ALA A 105 -5.24 -7.41 11.92
C ALA A 105 -6.69 -7.80 11.60
N PRO A 106 -7.25 -8.81 12.27
CA PRO A 106 -8.55 -9.36 11.93
C PRO A 106 -9.71 -8.36 12.04
N TRP A 107 -9.55 -7.29 12.81
CA TRP A 107 -10.56 -6.24 12.90
C TRP A 107 -10.71 -5.45 11.60
N LEU A 108 -9.78 -5.60 10.65
CA LEU A 108 -9.84 -4.96 9.34
C LEU A 108 -10.33 -5.90 8.26
N ASP A 109 -10.40 -7.20 8.52
CA ASP A 109 -10.87 -8.18 7.53
C ASP A 109 -12.29 -7.82 7.09
N GLY A 110 -12.52 -7.89 5.78
CA GLY A 110 -13.83 -7.56 5.21
C GLY A 110 -14.12 -6.08 5.07
N LYS A 111 -13.21 -5.20 5.49
CA LYS A 111 -13.39 -3.73 5.43
C LYS A 111 -12.43 -3.06 4.45
N HIS A 112 -11.37 -3.75 4.07
CA HIS A 112 -10.36 -3.24 3.14
C HIS A 112 -10.10 -4.28 2.07
N THR A 113 -9.99 -3.84 0.82
CA THR A 113 -9.68 -4.73 -0.29
C THR A 113 -8.22 -5.16 -0.21
N VAL A 114 -7.97 -6.44 -0.03
CA VAL A 114 -6.62 -7.01 -0.13
C VAL A 114 -6.37 -7.33 -1.59
N PHE A 115 -5.36 -6.71 -2.19
CA PHE A 115 -5.11 -6.89 -3.62
C PHE A 115 -3.70 -7.34 -3.97
N GLY A 116 -2.88 -7.64 -2.96
CA GLY A 116 -1.53 -8.13 -3.20
C GLY A 116 -0.88 -8.66 -1.94
N GLN A 117 0.34 -9.17 -2.13
CA GLN A 117 1.15 -9.72 -1.05
C GLN A 117 2.63 -9.55 -1.34
N VAL A 118 3.40 -9.17 -0.32
CA VAL A 118 4.85 -9.09 -0.42
C VAL A 118 5.42 -10.50 -0.59
N THR A 119 6.22 -10.68 -1.63
CA THR A 119 6.91 -11.95 -1.89
C THR A 119 8.41 -11.85 -1.61
N THR A 120 8.99 -10.67 -1.77
CA THR A 120 10.40 -10.41 -1.51
C THR A 120 10.56 -8.99 -0.97
N GLY A 121 11.48 -8.79 -0.05
CA GLY A 121 11.75 -7.44 0.47
C GLY A 121 10.96 -7.08 1.70
N MET A 122 10.46 -8.06 2.46
CA MET A 122 9.77 -7.75 3.71
C MET A 122 10.71 -7.06 4.70
N GLU A 123 12.00 -7.32 4.63
CA GLU A 123 13.00 -6.60 5.43
C GLU A 123 13.06 -5.11 5.10
N THR A 124 12.75 -4.74 3.85
CA THR A 124 12.63 -3.32 3.48
C THR A 124 11.40 -2.70 4.13
N VAL A 125 10.27 -3.43 4.13
CA VAL A 125 9.05 -2.98 4.80
C VAL A 125 9.31 -2.79 6.29
N ASP A 126 9.99 -3.74 6.91
CA ASP A 126 10.33 -3.68 8.33
C ASP A 126 11.27 -2.50 8.63
N ALA A 127 12.20 -2.19 7.73
CA ALA A 127 13.08 -1.03 7.88
C ALA A 127 12.31 0.29 7.84
N ILE A 128 11.32 0.39 6.95
CA ILE A 128 10.45 1.57 6.89
C ILE A 128 9.61 1.67 8.17
N GLU A 129 9.06 0.55 8.60
CA GLU A 129 8.26 0.50 9.82
C GLU A 129 9.04 0.95 11.06
N ALA A 130 10.32 0.65 11.11
CA ALA A 130 11.18 0.96 12.25
C ALA A 130 11.62 2.42 12.30
N THR A 131 11.27 3.24 11.32
CA THR A 131 11.68 4.65 11.29
C THR A 131 11.05 5.43 12.44
N ALA A 132 11.72 6.48 12.88
CA ALA A 132 11.17 7.36 13.90
C ALA A 132 10.03 8.20 13.30
N THR A 133 8.97 8.37 14.06
CA THR A 133 7.78 9.11 13.62
C THR A 133 7.45 10.23 14.60
N ASP A 134 6.64 11.20 14.14
CA ASP A 134 6.12 12.26 14.99
C ASP A 134 4.81 11.83 15.66
N GLY A 135 4.14 12.75 16.34
CA GLY A 135 2.89 12.46 17.05
C GLY A 135 1.70 12.11 16.15
N SER A 136 1.85 12.31 14.84
CA SER A 136 0.82 11.97 13.83
C SER A 136 1.20 10.73 13.02
N ASP A 137 2.15 9.94 13.50
CA ASP A 137 2.65 8.74 12.83
C ASP A 137 3.32 9.01 11.49
N ARG A 138 3.79 10.23 11.28
CA ARG A 138 4.51 10.61 10.08
C ARG A 138 6.01 10.42 10.28
N PRO A 139 6.71 9.71 9.38
CA PRO A 139 8.16 9.55 9.50
C PRO A 139 8.89 10.88 9.56
N LEU A 140 9.85 11.00 10.48
CA LEU A 140 10.68 12.20 10.60
C LEU A 140 11.61 12.35 9.41
N GLU A 141 12.09 11.23 8.86
CA GLU A 141 12.86 11.20 7.62
C GLU A 141 11.98 10.59 6.54
N GLU A 142 11.93 11.20 5.36
CA GLU A 142 11.07 10.71 4.28
C GLU A 142 11.37 9.26 3.93
N GLN A 143 10.34 8.44 3.94
CA GLN A 143 10.34 7.08 3.41
C GLN A 143 9.61 7.16 2.08
N LYS A 144 10.35 7.08 0.97
CA LYS A 144 9.83 7.46 -0.33
C LYS A 144 9.81 6.30 -1.32
N ILE A 145 8.74 6.21 -2.11
CA ILE A 145 8.67 5.34 -3.27
C ILE A 145 9.27 6.14 -4.43
N GLU A 146 10.43 5.71 -4.92
CA GLU A 146 11.06 6.39 -6.05
C GLU A 146 10.31 6.11 -7.34
N ARG A 147 9.89 4.87 -7.53
CA ARG A 147 9.07 4.45 -8.66
C ARG A 147 8.47 3.07 -8.40
N VAL A 148 7.45 2.72 -9.17
CA VAL A 148 6.84 1.39 -9.15
C VAL A 148 7.07 0.74 -10.52
N GLU A 149 7.67 -0.43 -10.52
CA GLU A 149 7.92 -1.20 -11.73
C GLU A 149 6.91 -2.34 -11.81
N LEU A 150 6.25 -2.48 -12.95
CA LEU A 150 5.23 -3.53 -13.16
C LEU A 150 5.78 -4.64 -14.05
N SER A 151 5.37 -5.88 -13.75
CA SER A 151 5.70 -7.03 -14.59
C SER A 151 4.56 -8.05 -14.57
N GLU A 152 4.60 -8.96 -15.49
CA GLU A 152 3.62 -10.05 -15.58
C GLU A 152 4.13 -11.31 -14.88
#